data_362f782522ad1686e3b8b4110cdb080c
#
_entry.id   362f782522ad1686e3b8b4110cdb080c
#
_cell.length_a   1.000
_cell.length_b   1.000
_cell.length_c   1.000
_cell.angle_alpha   90.00
_cell.angle_beta   90.00
_cell.angle_gamma   90.00
#
_symmetry.space_group_name_H-M   'P 1'
#
loop_
_entity.id
_entity.type
_entity.pdbx_description
1 polymer ?
#
loop_
_entity_poly.entity_id
_entity_poly.type
_entity_poly.pdbx_seq_one_letter_code
_entity_poly.pdbx_strand_id
1 'polypeptide(L)'
;MQTNDRSILRLSASLLAATVALSLLAITAACSTAPESRADRALLTSDTNDFLARARTTDPTLDRFFNSCAGYAVMPEIGKGGFILGGAYGKGQLFDRKGRLIGYCDVSQGSVGAQIGGQTFGEIVFFETDDALTRFKSDRFTLTAQASAVALAAGAGAATNYADGVAVFIMNPKGLMLEATVGGQQFSYQALADASTPGD
;
A
#
# COMPACT_ATOMS: atom_id res chain seq x y z
N MET A 1 29.60 -56.47 7.39
CA MET A 1 29.52 -55.35 8.31
C MET A 1 29.30 -54.04 7.50
N GLN A 2 28.19 -53.95 6.78
CA GLN A 2 27.91 -52.86 5.79
C GLN A 2 26.44 -52.39 5.75
N THR A 3 25.68 -52.59 6.84
CA THR A 3 24.23 -52.27 6.85
C THR A 3 23.84 -51.05 7.69
N ASN A 4 24.77 -50.37 8.36
CA ASN A 4 24.45 -49.27 9.28
C ASN A 4 24.54 -47.89 8.66
N ASP A 5 25.23 -47.74 7.53
CA ASP A 5 25.45 -46.39 6.92
C ASP A 5 24.23 -45.85 6.20
N ARG A 6 23.40 -46.72 5.61
CA ARG A 6 22.20 -46.29 4.84
C ARG A 6 21.04 -45.83 5.72
N SER A 7 20.96 -46.31 6.95
CA SER A 7 19.93 -45.91 7.92
C SER A 7 20.23 -44.54 8.53
N ILE A 8 21.50 -44.26 8.81
CA ILE A 8 21.93 -42.95 9.34
C ILE A 8 21.76 -41.85 8.30
N LEU A 9 22.10 -42.12 7.03
CA LEU A 9 21.89 -41.17 5.93
C LEU A 9 20.40 -40.87 5.67
N ARG A 10 19.52 -41.86 5.84
CA ARG A 10 18.07 -41.64 5.68
C ARG A 10 17.45 -40.84 6.84
N LEU A 11 17.93 -41.05 8.07
CA LEU A 11 17.48 -40.25 9.22
C LEU A 11 17.94 -38.79 9.13
N SER A 12 19.17 -38.53 8.70
CA SER A 12 19.66 -37.17 8.54
C SER A 12 18.95 -36.41 7.40
N ALA A 13 18.65 -37.08 6.29
CA ALA A 13 17.91 -36.49 5.19
C ALA A 13 16.45 -36.15 5.56
N SER A 14 15.79 -37.01 6.36
CA SER A 14 14.43 -36.74 6.82
C SER A 14 14.36 -35.63 7.88
N LEU A 15 15.37 -35.53 8.76
CA LEU A 15 15.45 -34.37 9.69
C LEU A 15 15.71 -33.07 8.97
N LEU A 16 16.57 -33.06 7.96
CA LEU A 16 16.83 -31.85 7.15
C LEU A 16 15.60 -31.41 6.35
N ALA A 17 14.86 -32.38 5.78
CA ALA A 17 13.61 -32.08 5.08
C ALA A 17 12.52 -31.57 6.03
N ALA A 18 12.42 -32.06 7.24
CA ALA A 18 11.47 -31.58 8.24
C ALA A 18 11.79 -30.18 8.75
N THR A 19 13.08 -29.85 8.93
CA THR A 19 13.49 -28.50 9.33
C THR A 19 13.29 -27.47 8.22
N VAL A 20 13.52 -27.84 6.96
CA VAL A 20 13.25 -26.97 5.81
C VAL A 20 11.74 -26.77 5.62
N ALA A 21 10.93 -27.82 5.79
CA ALA A 21 9.47 -27.70 5.70
C ALA A 21 8.88 -26.84 6.85
N LEU A 22 9.44 -26.96 8.07
CA LEU A 22 9.01 -26.17 9.21
C LEU A 22 9.42 -24.68 9.08
N SER A 23 10.58 -24.41 8.47
CA SER A 23 11.00 -23.03 8.19
C SER A 23 10.21 -22.39 7.04
N LEU A 24 9.77 -23.17 6.04
CA LEU A 24 8.86 -22.67 4.99
C LEU A 24 7.45 -22.37 5.52
N LEU A 25 6.98 -23.10 6.54
CA LEU A 25 5.67 -22.86 7.16
C LEU A 25 5.64 -21.58 8.01
N ALA A 26 6.79 -21.15 8.51
CA ALA A 26 6.90 -19.91 9.31
C ALA A 26 6.88 -18.61 8.45
N ILE A 27 7.05 -18.71 7.13
CA ILE A 27 7.08 -17.55 6.22
C ILE A 27 5.67 -17.15 5.76
N THR A 28 4.64 -17.93 6.07
CA THR A 28 3.24 -17.56 5.83
C THR A 28 2.62 -16.74 6.99
N ALA A 29 3.43 -16.05 7.80
CA ALA A 29 2.93 -14.96 8.61
C ALA A 29 2.40 -13.91 7.63
N ALA A 30 1.11 -13.99 7.34
CA ALA A 30 0.41 -13.14 6.41
C ALA A 30 0.77 -11.68 6.72
N CYS A 31 1.34 -10.97 5.76
CA CYS A 31 1.41 -9.53 5.81
C CYS A 31 -0.04 -9.03 5.88
N SER A 32 -0.55 -8.79 7.08
CA SER A 32 -1.90 -8.24 7.26
C SER A 32 -1.91 -6.84 6.66
N THR A 33 -2.83 -6.57 5.77
CA THR A 33 -3.08 -5.23 5.21
C THR A 33 -3.40 -4.24 6.32
N ALA A 34 -4.24 -4.63 7.28
CA ALA A 34 -4.49 -3.82 8.47
C ALA A 34 -3.27 -3.80 9.41
N PRO A 35 -3.00 -2.67 10.10
CA PRO A 35 -2.04 -2.65 11.19
C PRO A 35 -2.43 -3.62 12.31
N GLU A 36 -1.45 -4.36 12.84
CA GLU A 36 -1.70 -5.47 13.76
C GLU A 36 -2.17 -4.98 15.13
N SER A 37 -1.52 -3.96 15.68
CA SER A 37 -1.84 -3.45 16.99
C SER A 37 -2.77 -2.23 16.96
N ARG A 38 -3.43 -1.96 18.08
CA ARG A 38 -4.22 -0.73 18.25
C ARG A 38 -3.31 0.51 18.20
N ALA A 39 -2.09 0.41 18.71
CA ALA A 39 -1.12 1.50 18.67
C ALA A 39 -0.70 1.84 17.23
N ASP A 40 -0.43 0.83 16.39
CA ASP A 40 -0.06 1.04 14.99
C ASP A 40 -1.22 1.65 14.19
N ARG A 41 -2.46 1.26 14.51
CA ARG A 41 -3.66 1.88 13.88
C ARG A 41 -3.81 3.34 14.26
N ALA A 42 -3.55 3.69 15.53
CA ALA A 42 -3.60 5.07 16.00
C ALA A 42 -2.48 5.91 15.36
N LEU A 43 -1.27 5.35 15.23
CA LEU A 43 -0.15 6.01 14.56
C LEU A 43 -0.46 6.25 13.08
N LEU A 44 -0.90 5.23 12.35
CA LEU A 44 -1.30 5.39 10.94
C LEU A 44 -2.41 6.44 10.77
N THR A 45 -3.35 6.52 11.71
CA THR A 45 -4.42 7.53 11.66
C THR A 45 -3.85 8.94 11.88
N SER A 46 -2.92 9.12 12.82
CA SER A 46 -2.22 10.39 13.04
C SER A 46 -1.47 10.83 11.80
N ASP A 47 -0.65 9.93 11.24
CA ASP A 47 0.16 10.20 10.05
C ASP A 47 -0.70 10.54 8.84
N THR A 48 -1.84 9.84 8.69
CA THR A 48 -2.82 10.11 7.62
C THR A 48 -3.42 11.50 7.76
N ASN A 49 -3.82 11.90 8.97
CA ASN A 49 -4.39 13.22 9.21
C ASN A 49 -3.38 14.33 8.95
N ASP A 50 -2.15 14.17 9.40
CA ASP A 50 -1.05 15.11 9.18
C ASP A 50 -0.72 15.23 7.69
N PHE A 51 -0.71 14.11 6.98
CA PHE A 51 -0.48 14.09 5.54
C PHE A 51 -1.60 14.83 4.78
N LEU A 52 -2.87 14.54 5.08
CA LEU A 52 -4.01 15.22 4.48
C LEU A 52 -4.03 16.73 4.76
N ALA A 53 -3.69 17.15 5.98
CA ALA A 53 -3.60 18.56 6.33
C ALA A 53 -2.51 19.27 5.51
N ARG A 54 -1.32 18.66 5.37
CA ARG A 54 -0.24 19.18 4.52
C ARG A 54 -0.64 19.22 3.04
N ALA A 55 -1.27 18.17 2.54
CA ALA A 55 -1.70 18.09 1.15
C ALA A 55 -2.67 19.22 0.80
N ARG A 56 -3.68 19.46 1.63
CA ARG A 56 -4.65 20.57 1.44
C ARG A 56 -4.03 21.94 1.59
N THR A 57 -3.04 22.09 2.48
CA THR A 57 -2.29 23.35 2.62
C THR A 57 -1.43 23.62 1.39
N THR A 58 -0.82 22.57 0.82
CA THR A 58 0.02 22.67 -0.39
C THR A 58 -0.82 23.00 -1.61
N ASP A 59 -1.99 22.37 -1.73
CA ASP A 59 -2.91 22.59 -2.84
C ASP A 59 -4.38 22.59 -2.39
N PRO A 60 -4.94 23.76 -2.08
CA PRO A 60 -6.37 23.89 -1.74
C PRO A 60 -7.31 23.41 -2.86
N THR A 61 -6.84 23.34 -4.11
CA THR A 61 -7.69 22.89 -5.23
C THR A 61 -7.99 21.39 -5.20
N LEU A 62 -7.31 20.61 -4.33
CA LEU A 62 -7.68 19.23 -4.04
C LEU A 62 -9.09 19.08 -3.47
N ASP A 63 -9.65 20.12 -2.87
CA ASP A 63 -11.00 20.07 -2.30
C ASP A 63 -12.06 19.70 -3.33
N ARG A 64 -11.84 19.98 -4.62
CA ARG A 64 -12.74 19.52 -5.68
C ARG A 64 -12.85 18.00 -5.74
N PHE A 65 -11.72 17.28 -5.52
CA PHE A 65 -11.71 15.80 -5.49
C PHE A 65 -12.35 15.27 -4.22
N PHE A 66 -12.03 15.83 -3.06
CA PHE A 66 -12.66 15.44 -1.80
C PHE A 66 -14.18 15.62 -1.83
N ASN A 67 -14.69 16.65 -2.53
CA ASN A 67 -16.12 16.95 -2.61
C ASN A 67 -16.86 16.11 -3.67
N SER A 68 -16.17 15.59 -4.69
CA SER A 68 -16.80 14.90 -5.82
C SER A 68 -16.53 13.41 -5.89
N CYS A 69 -15.50 12.87 -5.22
CA CYS A 69 -15.14 11.47 -5.29
C CYS A 69 -16.17 10.54 -4.61
N ALA A 70 -16.18 9.28 -5.00
CA ALA A 70 -16.91 8.22 -4.30
C ALA A 70 -16.20 7.78 -3.01
N GLY A 71 -14.88 7.92 -2.97
CA GLY A 71 -14.01 7.65 -1.85
C GLY A 71 -12.55 7.91 -2.21
N TYR A 72 -11.65 7.77 -1.24
CA TYR A 72 -10.23 7.97 -1.46
C TYR A 72 -9.37 7.13 -0.53
N ALA A 73 -8.23 6.67 -1.04
CA ALA A 73 -7.20 5.98 -0.27
C ALA A 73 -6.05 6.94 0.02
N VAL A 74 -5.46 6.82 1.20
CA VAL A 74 -4.33 7.63 1.64
C VAL A 74 -3.25 6.73 2.18
N MET A 75 -2.08 6.77 1.56
CA MET A 75 -0.84 6.16 2.03
C MET A 75 0.08 7.30 2.50
N PRO A 76 0.14 7.62 3.80
CA PRO A 76 0.91 8.77 4.29
C PRO A 76 2.41 8.61 4.08
N GLU A 77 2.86 7.35 4.06
CA GLU A 77 4.26 7.00 3.86
C GLU A 77 4.41 5.72 3.03
N ILE A 78 5.07 5.83 1.88
CA ILE A 78 5.49 4.73 1.03
C ILE A 78 7.02 4.77 0.98
N GLY A 79 7.65 3.74 1.54
CA GLY A 79 9.10 3.55 1.45
C GLY A 79 9.47 2.87 0.13
N LYS A 80 10.43 3.44 -0.59
CA LYS A 80 10.99 2.89 -1.84
C LYS A 80 12.48 2.67 -1.67
N GLY A 81 12.96 1.45 -1.99
CA GLY A 81 14.38 1.11 -1.88
C GLY A 81 14.78 -0.06 -2.76
N GLY A 82 16.10 -0.25 -2.95
CA GLY A 82 16.69 -1.33 -3.72
C GLY A 82 17.91 -0.89 -4.51
N PHE A 83 18.74 -1.85 -4.97
CA PHE A 83 19.94 -1.55 -5.74
C PHE A 83 19.85 -2.04 -7.18
N ILE A 84 19.50 -3.30 -7.42
CA ILE A 84 19.29 -3.89 -8.76
C ILE A 84 17.81 -4.28 -8.90
N LEU A 85 17.24 -4.84 -7.83
CA LEU A 85 15.82 -5.10 -7.68
C LEU A 85 15.33 -4.18 -6.59
N GLY A 86 14.38 -3.34 -6.91
CA GLY A 86 13.78 -2.40 -5.98
C GLY A 86 12.32 -2.71 -5.72
N GLY A 87 11.81 -2.15 -4.64
CA GLY A 87 10.41 -2.22 -4.31
C GLY A 87 9.95 -0.97 -3.58
N ALA A 88 8.66 -0.73 -3.62
CA ALA A 88 7.99 0.24 -2.78
C ALA A 88 6.89 -0.47 -1.99
N TYR A 89 6.72 -0.06 -0.74
CA TYR A 89 5.67 -0.56 0.13
C TYR A 89 5.19 0.52 1.08
N GLY A 90 3.89 0.56 1.32
CA GLY A 90 3.28 1.46 2.29
C GLY A 90 1.92 0.96 2.77
N LYS A 91 1.56 1.29 4.00
CA LYS A 91 0.23 1.07 4.56
C LYS A 91 -0.60 2.34 4.47
N GLY A 92 -1.91 2.18 4.33
CA GLY A 92 -2.83 3.28 4.18
C GLY A 92 -4.22 3.01 4.73
N GLN A 93 -5.06 4.00 4.57
CA GLN A 93 -6.44 4.01 5.01
C GLN A 93 -7.35 4.35 3.84
N LEU A 94 -8.51 3.67 3.76
CA LEU A 94 -9.54 3.94 2.76
C LEU A 94 -10.73 4.64 3.41
N PHE A 95 -11.18 5.71 2.78
CA PHE A 95 -12.27 6.56 3.24
C PHE A 95 -13.41 6.59 2.22
N ASP A 96 -14.64 6.69 2.71
CA ASP A 96 -15.81 6.97 1.88
C ASP A 96 -15.88 8.46 1.50
N ARG A 97 -16.86 8.84 0.66
CA ARG A 97 -17.11 10.23 0.25
C ARG A 97 -17.39 11.21 1.40
N LYS A 98 -17.75 10.70 2.56
CA LYS A 98 -18.00 11.51 3.78
C LYS A 98 -16.75 11.63 4.66
N GLY A 99 -15.62 11.08 4.23
CA GLY A 99 -14.39 11.06 5.01
C GLY A 99 -14.42 10.08 6.18
N ARG A 100 -15.31 9.08 6.19
CA ARG A 100 -15.35 8.04 7.21
C ARG A 100 -14.40 6.93 6.80
N LEU A 101 -13.57 6.48 7.73
CA LEU A 101 -12.71 5.31 7.53
C LEU A 101 -13.57 4.07 7.28
N ILE A 102 -13.34 3.37 6.17
CA ILE A 102 -14.05 2.15 5.79
C ILE A 102 -13.14 0.92 5.70
N GLY A 103 -11.83 1.09 5.80
CA GLY A 103 -10.88 -0.02 5.83
C GLY A 103 -9.45 0.44 5.76
N TYR A 104 -8.57 -0.55 5.76
CA TYR A 104 -7.13 -0.38 5.57
C TYR A 104 -6.72 -0.86 4.19
N CYS A 105 -5.66 -0.28 3.66
CA CYS A 105 -5.06 -0.72 2.40
C CYS A 105 -3.54 -0.75 2.54
N ASP A 106 -2.90 -1.50 1.66
CA ASP A 106 -1.47 -1.40 1.45
C ASP A 106 -1.18 -1.28 -0.05
N VAL A 107 -0.03 -0.73 -0.35
CA VAL A 107 0.49 -0.63 -1.70
C VAL A 107 1.83 -1.34 -1.78
N SER A 108 2.02 -2.11 -2.84
CA SER A 108 3.28 -2.72 -3.19
C SER A 108 3.61 -2.48 -4.65
N GLN A 109 4.87 -2.23 -4.96
CA GLN A 109 5.34 -2.05 -6.32
C GLN A 109 6.73 -2.66 -6.46
N GLY A 110 6.90 -3.56 -7.43
CA GLY A 110 8.20 -4.04 -7.84
C GLY A 110 8.82 -3.09 -8.87
N SER A 111 10.12 -2.82 -8.78
CA SER A 111 10.87 -2.09 -9.79
C SER A 111 12.17 -2.79 -10.12
N VAL A 112 12.54 -2.78 -11.41
CA VAL A 112 13.85 -3.23 -11.90
C VAL A 112 14.62 -1.99 -12.33
N GLY A 113 15.78 -1.78 -11.77
CA GLY A 113 16.64 -0.63 -12.11
C GLY A 113 17.60 -0.27 -11.00
N ALA A 114 18.71 0.35 -11.37
CA ALA A 114 19.71 0.84 -10.43
C ALA A 114 19.17 2.09 -9.72
N GLN A 115 18.60 1.92 -8.53
CA GLN A 115 18.27 3.03 -7.65
C GLN A 115 19.20 2.97 -6.44
N ILE A 116 20.01 4.01 -6.27
CA ILE A 116 20.89 4.15 -5.11
C ILE A 116 20.17 5.02 -4.10
N GLY A 117 19.83 4.45 -2.94
CA GLY A 117 19.21 5.17 -1.83
C GLY A 117 17.76 4.80 -1.58
N GLY A 118 17.27 5.13 -0.39
CA GLY A 118 15.85 5.04 0.01
C GLY A 118 15.14 6.36 -0.27
N GLN A 119 13.92 6.28 -0.75
CA GLN A 119 13.03 7.44 -0.89
C GLN A 119 11.73 7.16 -0.17
N THR A 120 11.12 8.20 0.36
CA THR A 120 9.81 8.12 1.01
C THR A 120 8.90 9.17 0.38
N PHE A 121 7.67 8.79 0.09
CA PHE A 121 6.64 9.69 -0.39
C PHE A 121 5.28 9.27 0.15
N GLY A 122 4.33 10.20 0.15
CA GLY A 122 2.94 9.86 0.44
C GLY A 122 2.09 9.98 -0.82
N GLU A 123 0.95 9.30 -0.83
CA GLU A 123 0.07 9.19 -1.98
C GLU A 123 -1.40 9.28 -1.57
N ILE A 124 -2.19 9.99 -2.41
CA ILE A 124 -3.65 10.00 -2.33
C ILE A 124 -4.18 9.47 -3.67
N VAL A 125 -5.06 8.48 -3.61
CA VAL A 125 -5.80 7.94 -4.76
C VAL A 125 -7.26 8.27 -4.57
N PHE A 126 -7.82 9.13 -5.43
CA PHE A 126 -9.24 9.45 -5.46
C PHE A 126 -9.96 8.52 -6.45
N PHE A 127 -11.13 8.04 -6.08
CA PHE A 127 -12.00 7.21 -6.91
C PHE A 127 -13.19 8.05 -7.37
N GLU A 128 -13.35 8.20 -8.69
CA GLU A 128 -14.41 9.03 -9.29
C GLU A 128 -15.80 8.50 -9.01
N THR A 129 -15.97 7.17 -9.12
CA THR A 129 -17.26 6.49 -9.05
C THR A 129 -17.27 5.37 -8.01
N ASP A 130 -18.47 4.95 -7.61
CA ASP A 130 -18.65 3.80 -6.72
C ASP A 130 -18.11 2.50 -7.35
N ASP A 131 -18.13 2.38 -8.70
CA ASP A 131 -17.54 1.26 -9.42
C ASP A 131 -16.02 1.26 -9.31
N ALA A 132 -15.36 2.43 -9.43
CA ALA A 132 -13.92 2.57 -9.25
C ALA A 132 -13.51 2.21 -7.81
N LEU A 133 -14.27 2.70 -6.82
CA LEU A 133 -14.06 2.36 -5.42
C LEU A 133 -14.27 0.86 -5.14
N THR A 134 -15.27 0.24 -5.78
CA THR A 134 -15.55 -1.19 -5.65
C THR A 134 -14.45 -2.03 -6.28
N ARG A 135 -13.93 -1.64 -7.43
CA ARG A 135 -12.75 -2.27 -8.05
C ARG A 135 -11.53 -2.20 -7.14
N PHE A 136 -11.29 -1.07 -6.49
CA PHE A 136 -10.19 -0.94 -5.53
C PHE A 136 -10.35 -1.89 -4.33
N LYS A 137 -11.56 -2.09 -3.85
CA LYS A 137 -11.84 -3.00 -2.73
C LYS A 137 -11.80 -4.48 -3.11
N SER A 138 -11.76 -4.80 -4.41
CA SER A 138 -11.53 -6.17 -4.86
C SER A 138 -10.06 -6.55 -4.63
N ASP A 139 -9.81 -7.87 -4.45
CA ASP A 139 -8.45 -8.36 -4.25
C ASP A 139 -7.55 -7.99 -5.44
N ARG A 140 -6.39 -7.42 -5.12
CA ARG A 140 -5.31 -7.07 -6.06
C ARG A 140 -5.68 -6.03 -7.13
N PHE A 141 -6.22 -4.90 -6.67
CA PHE A 141 -6.32 -3.75 -7.56
C PHE A 141 -4.93 -3.30 -8.03
N THR A 142 -4.80 -3.07 -9.33
CA THR A 142 -3.54 -2.58 -9.92
C THR A 142 -3.82 -1.27 -10.66
N LEU A 143 -3.02 -0.25 -10.39
CA LEU A 143 -3.04 0.95 -11.22
C LEU A 143 -2.52 0.62 -12.62
N THR A 144 -3.30 0.99 -13.62
CA THR A 144 -2.90 0.78 -15.03
C THR A 144 -1.70 1.65 -15.38
N ALA A 145 -1.02 1.30 -16.48
CA ALA A 145 0.10 2.10 -16.97
C ALA A 145 -0.32 3.52 -17.41
N GLN A 146 -1.61 3.74 -17.65
CA GLN A 146 -2.19 5.04 -17.98
C GLN A 146 -2.44 5.92 -16.75
N ALA A 147 -2.47 5.33 -15.54
CA ALA A 147 -2.57 6.10 -14.32
C ALA A 147 -1.27 6.89 -14.11
N SER A 148 -1.36 8.20 -14.27
CA SER A 148 -0.25 9.11 -14.01
C SER A 148 -0.41 9.71 -12.63
N ALA A 149 0.63 9.62 -11.81
CA ALA A 149 0.66 10.37 -10.57
C ALA A 149 1.06 11.81 -10.83
N VAL A 150 0.36 12.71 -10.19
CA VAL A 150 0.65 14.15 -10.25
C VAL A 150 1.39 14.53 -8.97
N ALA A 151 2.56 15.13 -9.13
CA ALA A 151 3.28 15.71 -8.01
C ALA A 151 2.45 16.84 -7.40
N LEU A 152 2.19 16.77 -6.11
CA LEU A 152 1.37 17.75 -5.42
C LEU A 152 2.11 19.07 -5.30
N ALA A 153 1.59 20.08 -5.95
CA ALA A 153 2.02 21.47 -5.92
C ALA A 153 0.79 22.37 -6.03
N ALA A 154 0.94 23.65 -5.72
CA ALA A 154 -0.16 24.60 -5.82
C ALA A 154 -0.82 24.57 -7.22
N GLY A 155 -2.12 24.32 -7.27
CA GLY A 155 -2.90 24.23 -8.50
C GLY A 155 -2.87 22.87 -9.21
N ALA A 156 -2.15 21.89 -8.70
CA ALA A 156 -2.09 20.53 -9.28
C ALA A 156 -3.48 19.89 -9.37
N GLY A 157 -4.30 20.06 -8.33
CA GLY A 157 -5.67 19.57 -8.31
C GLY A 157 -6.54 20.25 -9.39
N ALA A 158 -6.37 21.54 -9.64
CA ALA A 158 -7.13 22.23 -10.67
C ALA A 158 -6.77 21.75 -12.09
N ALA A 159 -5.52 21.37 -12.31
CA ALA A 159 -5.01 20.94 -13.61
C ALA A 159 -5.23 19.46 -13.92
N THR A 160 -5.55 18.64 -12.90
CA THR A 160 -5.65 17.18 -13.02
C THR A 160 -7.09 16.75 -13.28
N ASN A 161 -7.27 15.69 -14.06
CA ASN A 161 -8.55 15.01 -14.26
C ASN A 161 -8.43 13.54 -13.88
N TYR A 162 -9.58 12.87 -13.69
CA TYR A 162 -9.60 11.42 -13.54
C TYR A 162 -9.17 10.72 -14.83
N ALA A 163 -8.43 9.64 -14.68
CA ALA A 163 -8.07 8.71 -15.74
C ALA A 163 -8.42 7.30 -15.26
N ASP A 164 -9.16 6.53 -16.05
CA ASP A 164 -9.69 5.20 -15.65
C ASP A 164 -10.47 5.21 -14.32
N GLY A 165 -11.10 6.34 -14.01
CA GLY A 165 -11.88 6.54 -12.78
C GLY A 165 -11.03 6.79 -11.53
N VAL A 166 -9.73 7.06 -11.67
CA VAL A 166 -8.83 7.41 -10.57
C VAL A 166 -8.07 8.71 -10.84
N ALA A 167 -7.75 9.46 -9.78
CA ALA A 167 -6.79 10.55 -9.81
C ALA A 167 -5.78 10.32 -8.68
N VAL A 168 -4.49 10.36 -9.01
CA VAL A 168 -3.40 10.03 -8.09
C VAL A 168 -2.53 11.24 -7.85
N PHE A 169 -2.33 11.59 -6.58
CA PHE A 169 -1.48 12.70 -6.15
C PHE A 169 -0.38 12.17 -5.24
N ILE A 170 0.85 12.61 -5.49
CA ILE A 170 2.03 12.22 -4.72
C ILE A 170 2.66 13.45 -4.08
N MET A 171 3.01 13.33 -2.82
CA MET A 171 3.75 14.35 -2.10
C MET A 171 5.01 13.76 -1.47
N ASN A 172 6.16 14.34 -1.81
CA ASN A 172 7.41 14.01 -1.14
C ASN A 172 7.58 14.91 0.10
N PRO A 173 7.94 14.37 1.28
CA PRO A 173 8.22 15.18 2.47
C PRO A 173 9.34 16.21 2.28
N LYS A 174 10.20 16.02 1.29
CA LYS A 174 11.32 16.93 0.96
C LYS A 174 11.07 17.87 -0.23
N GLY A 175 9.84 17.92 -0.77
CA GLY A 175 9.36 18.98 -1.66
C GLY A 175 9.67 18.87 -3.15
N LEU A 176 10.52 17.98 -3.62
CA LEU A 176 10.79 17.83 -5.06
C LEU A 176 10.78 16.35 -5.46
N MET A 177 9.77 15.94 -6.22
CA MET A 177 9.82 14.72 -7.03
C MET A 177 9.84 15.11 -8.51
N LEU A 178 10.89 14.68 -9.21
CA LEU A 178 11.00 14.90 -10.65
C LEU A 178 10.20 13.87 -11.45
N GLU A 179 9.93 12.69 -10.87
CA GLU A 179 9.17 11.64 -11.54
C GLU A 179 8.68 10.60 -10.52
N ALA A 180 7.37 10.32 -10.52
CA ALA A 180 6.81 9.21 -9.78
C ALA A 180 6.00 8.33 -10.72
N THR A 181 6.51 7.16 -11.00
CA THR A 181 5.80 6.13 -11.75
C THR A 181 4.94 5.34 -10.77
N VAL A 182 3.62 5.43 -10.91
CA VAL A 182 2.64 4.65 -10.13
C VAL A 182 2.08 3.48 -10.92
N GLY A 183 2.33 3.42 -12.21
CA GLY A 183 1.92 2.28 -13.04
C GLY A 183 2.51 0.97 -12.51
N GLY A 184 1.64 -0.04 -12.36
CA GLY A 184 2.02 -1.34 -11.81
C GLY A 184 2.03 -1.40 -10.27
N GLN A 185 1.60 -0.37 -9.56
CA GLN A 185 1.31 -0.47 -8.12
C GLN A 185 0.14 -1.44 -7.91
N GLN A 186 0.33 -2.38 -7.00
CA GLN A 186 -0.69 -3.32 -6.56
C GLN A 186 -1.17 -2.91 -5.16
N PHE A 187 -2.47 -2.90 -5.00
CA PHE A 187 -3.11 -2.57 -3.73
C PHE A 187 -3.87 -3.78 -3.20
N SER A 188 -3.80 -3.96 -1.88
CA SER A 188 -4.67 -4.87 -1.16
C SER A 188 -5.59 -4.06 -0.26
N TYR A 189 -6.78 -4.57 0.02
CA TYR A 189 -7.78 -3.94 0.87
C TYR A 189 -8.26 -4.89 1.94
N GLN A 190 -8.46 -4.35 3.13
CA GLN A 190 -9.08 -5.04 4.26
C GLN A 190 -10.13 -4.14 4.90
N ALA A 191 -11.39 -4.57 4.86
CA ALA A 191 -12.48 -3.87 5.53
C ALA A 191 -12.22 -3.74 7.04
N LEU A 192 -12.79 -2.71 7.67
CA LEU A 192 -12.85 -2.67 9.12
C LEU A 192 -13.61 -3.91 9.59
N ALA A 193 -13.07 -4.60 10.60
CA ALA A 193 -13.84 -5.63 11.28
C ALA A 193 -15.07 -4.94 11.92
N ASP A 194 -16.25 -5.42 11.59
CA ASP A 194 -17.47 -4.96 12.24
C ASP A 194 -17.31 -5.13 13.75
N ALA A 195 -17.56 -4.05 14.49
CA ALA A 195 -17.50 -4.04 15.95
C ALA A 195 -18.58 -4.93 16.62
N SER A 196 -19.24 -5.79 15.83
CA SER A 196 -20.44 -6.55 16.20
C SER A 196 -20.27 -8.08 16.22
N THR A 197 -19.05 -8.59 16.43
CA THR A 197 -18.93 -10.00 16.82
C THR A 197 -18.23 -10.06 18.17
N PRO A 198 -18.99 -10.13 19.28
CA PRO A 198 -18.46 -10.62 20.54
C PRO A 198 -18.05 -12.08 20.28
N GLY A 199 -16.77 -12.40 20.46
CA GLY A 199 -16.34 -13.78 20.44
C GLY A 199 -17.11 -14.60 21.50
N ASP A 200 -17.74 -15.65 21.04
CA ASP A 200 -18.20 -16.76 21.87
C ASP A 200 -17.01 -17.56 22.41
#